data_b781753e1fbaa8875c99f7ff9ba2c091
#
_entry.id   b781753e1fbaa8875c99f7ff9ba2c091
#
_cell.length_a   1.000
_cell.length_b   1.000
_cell.length_c   1.000
_cell.angle_alpha   90.00
_cell.angle_beta   90.00
_cell.angle_gamma   90.00
#
_symmetry.space_group_name_H-M   'P 1'
#
loop_
_entity.id
_entity.type
_entity.pdbx_description
1 polymer ?
#
loop_
_entity_poly.entity_id
_entity_poly.type
_entity_poly.pdbx_seq_one_letter_code
_entity_poly.pdbx_strand_id
1 'polypeptide(L)'
;MKRMPLLLLVVLLMCVMLTAQALVISPVQETDSGFVTADGEAYQIPAETEGYFIPGFTCYPVQCGNFAFFLPIEWESFAADPGYPAVVAVTPDEGILMVAEFGAEMDPLSAKDHYAASFLQEGRDLFAGKTTEDSKLLDTFLLDGLPALQVEMVGQGFEMVWVNDQGNLYFLMYQTGVESLDANMPLVIDSFYLREQRTAHSVNEADYETEVLPDGTLAITAYIGNATHIRVPQSIGGVTVTQLAPRAFYESYLREVILPDSITAIGEYAFSGCTRLVSIRLPAQLEELPAGTFESCLQLSDVQMPDSLKRIGENAFYGCFTLKELRLPAALEHIAYHNFTLCCRLERFEVPADCVGFTTQDDGAVLLSKDGKRLVCYAAWQERTHYSVPEGVETVDVMAFDYAVHLETVVFPQSIRQIGGGAFSTCVQLQRVELPVMDADLGIMLGMLVATDNGLEKRDGYTSIMLGAPAVLVAPEGGTVQQHAEKFDIPFEAIDTTTH
;
A
#
# COMPACT_ATOMS: atom_id res chain seq x y z
N MET A 1 5.03 17.44 -46.85
CA MET A 1 3.86 16.90 -46.13
C MET A 1 3.89 17.60 -44.79
N LYS A 2 2.88 18.38 -44.45
CA LYS A 2 2.81 19.10 -43.16
C LYS A 2 2.72 18.05 -42.05
N ARG A 3 3.67 18.06 -41.08
CA ARG A 3 3.63 17.23 -39.90
C ARG A 3 2.32 17.51 -39.17
N MET A 4 1.51 16.51 -38.93
CA MET A 4 0.32 16.62 -38.09
C MET A 4 0.79 16.97 -36.66
N PRO A 5 0.14 17.87 -35.96
CA PRO A 5 0.48 18.15 -34.57
C PRO A 5 0.31 16.87 -33.74
N LEU A 6 1.23 16.65 -32.79
CA LEU A 6 1.28 15.44 -31.92
C LEU A 6 -0.05 15.26 -31.15
N LEU A 7 -0.74 16.37 -30.83
CA LEU A 7 -2.08 16.34 -30.23
C LEU A 7 -3.10 15.59 -31.11
N LEU A 8 -3.04 15.85 -32.45
CA LEU A 8 -3.88 15.12 -33.40
C LEU A 8 -3.46 13.65 -33.49
N LEU A 9 -2.17 13.35 -33.21
CA LEU A 9 -1.59 12.03 -33.16
C LEU A 9 -2.01 11.28 -31.89
N VAL A 10 -1.98 11.94 -30.74
CA VAL A 10 -2.45 11.39 -29.45
C VAL A 10 -3.97 11.22 -29.46
N VAL A 11 -4.70 12.20 -29.97
CA VAL A 11 -6.16 12.09 -30.19
C VAL A 11 -6.47 11.06 -31.27
N LEU A 12 -5.62 10.88 -32.29
CA LEU A 12 -5.80 9.85 -33.30
C LEU A 12 -5.37 8.45 -32.79
N LEU A 13 -4.33 8.35 -31.94
CA LEU A 13 -3.99 7.14 -31.16
C LEU A 13 -5.13 6.80 -30.18
N MET A 14 -5.67 7.78 -29.50
CA MET A 14 -6.89 7.66 -28.70
C MET A 14 -8.10 7.32 -29.58
N CYS A 15 -8.28 7.97 -30.75
CA CYS A 15 -9.36 7.67 -31.68
C CYS A 15 -9.12 6.40 -32.51
N VAL A 16 -7.89 5.99 -32.79
CA VAL A 16 -7.57 4.71 -33.44
C VAL A 16 -7.60 3.57 -32.40
N MET A 17 -7.19 3.82 -31.18
CA MET A 17 -7.53 2.95 -30.05
C MET A 17 -9.06 2.96 -29.79
N LEU A 18 -9.76 4.08 -30.04
CA LEU A 18 -11.21 4.23 -29.94
C LEU A 18 -11.99 3.78 -31.18
N THR A 19 -11.41 3.63 -32.38
CA THR A 19 -12.14 3.32 -33.63
C THR A 19 -11.67 2.08 -34.38
N ALA A 20 -10.62 1.41 -33.94
CA ALA A 20 -10.12 0.18 -34.57
C ALA A 20 -10.90 -1.11 -34.23
N GLN A 21 -11.93 -1.04 -33.59
CA GLN A 21 -13.14 -1.83 -33.33
C GLN A 21 -13.89 -0.96 -32.39
N ALA A 22 -15.18 -0.74 -32.61
CA ALA A 22 -16.01 -0.21 -31.54
C ALA A 22 -15.42 -0.78 -30.26
N LEU A 23 -14.65 0.11 -29.57
CA LEU A 23 -13.92 -0.31 -28.41
C LEU A 23 -14.92 -1.15 -27.66
N VAL A 24 -14.81 -2.42 -27.79
CA VAL A 24 -15.04 -3.22 -26.64
C VAL A 24 -13.86 -2.79 -25.79
N ILE A 25 -13.98 -1.60 -25.15
CA ILE A 25 -13.72 -1.58 -23.74
C ILE A 25 -14.52 -2.81 -23.32
N SER A 26 -13.88 -3.97 -23.33
CA SER A 26 -14.35 -5.01 -22.45
C SER A 26 -14.32 -4.25 -21.17
N PRO A 27 -15.48 -3.82 -20.64
CA PRO A 27 -15.48 -3.28 -19.34
C PRO A 27 -14.65 -4.34 -18.64
N VAL A 28 -13.54 -3.96 -18.02
CA VAL A 28 -13.00 -4.76 -16.97
C VAL A 28 -14.25 -5.28 -16.38
N GLN A 29 -14.55 -6.60 -16.54
CA GLN A 29 -15.92 -7.05 -16.28
C GLN A 29 -16.22 -6.40 -14.98
N GLU A 30 -17.08 -5.36 -15.01
CA GLU A 30 -17.67 -4.88 -13.81
C GLU A 30 -18.24 -6.13 -13.16
N THR A 31 -17.43 -6.79 -12.40
CA THR A 31 -17.90 -7.47 -11.22
C THR A 31 -18.32 -6.31 -10.38
N ASP A 32 -19.52 -6.25 -9.90
CA ASP A 32 -20.18 -5.12 -9.21
C ASP A 32 -19.29 -4.35 -8.19
N SER A 33 -18.00 -4.59 -8.09
CA SER A 33 -17.09 -4.08 -7.07
C SER A 33 -15.59 -4.15 -7.39
N GLY A 34 -15.10 -4.19 -8.64
CA GLY A 34 -13.65 -4.24 -8.88
C GLY A 34 -13.18 -4.16 -10.32
N PHE A 35 -11.86 -4.18 -10.55
CA PHE A 35 -11.26 -4.22 -11.88
C PHE A 35 -10.26 -5.39 -12.01
N VAL A 36 -10.05 -5.87 -13.23
CA VAL A 36 -9.07 -6.91 -13.55
C VAL A 36 -7.89 -6.23 -14.22
N THR A 37 -6.68 -6.48 -13.75
CA THR A 37 -5.44 -5.97 -14.36
C THR A 37 -5.18 -6.63 -15.71
N ALA A 38 -4.32 -6.04 -16.54
CA ALA A 38 -3.96 -6.57 -17.86
C ALA A 38 -3.36 -7.99 -17.81
N ASP A 39 -2.82 -8.41 -16.68
CA ASP A 39 -2.32 -9.77 -16.38
C ASP A 39 -3.38 -10.72 -15.80
N GLY A 40 -4.64 -10.27 -15.70
CA GLY A 40 -5.79 -11.09 -15.33
C GLY A 40 -6.01 -11.24 -13.81
N GLU A 41 -5.28 -10.49 -12.97
CA GLU A 41 -5.56 -10.42 -11.54
C GLU A 41 -6.78 -9.51 -11.30
N ALA A 42 -7.79 -10.04 -10.62
CA ALA A 42 -8.98 -9.28 -10.24
C ALA A 42 -8.70 -8.45 -8.99
N TYR A 43 -8.84 -7.14 -9.10
CA TYR A 43 -8.88 -6.23 -7.96
C TYR A 43 -10.34 -5.83 -7.73
N GLN A 44 -10.85 -6.20 -6.59
CA GLN A 44 -12.13 -5.67 -6.16
C GLN A 44 -11.87 -4.35 -5.42
N ILE A 45 -12.31 -3.24 -6.01
CA ILE A 45 -12.56 -2.03 -5.23
C ILE A 45 -13.93 -2.27 -4.61
N PRO A 46 -14.06 -2.28 -3.30
CA PRO A 46 -15.37 -2.32 -2.67
C PRO A 46 -16.19 -1.13 -3.19
N ALA A 47 -17.38 -1.38 -3.68
CA ALA A 47 -18.21 -0.46 -4.47
C ALA A 47 -18.55 0.88 -3.79
N GLU A 48 -18.17 1.09 -2.55
CA GLU A 48 -18.45 2.27 -1.74
C GLU A 48 -17.30 2.65 -0.80
N THR A 49 -16.08 2.09 -0.98
CA THR A 49 -14.93 2.55 -0.22
C THR A 49 -14.32 3.75 -0.90
N GLU A 50 -14.38 4.87 -0.24
CA GLU A 50 -13.56 6.03 -0.51
C GLU A 50 -12.09 5.72 -0.16
N GLY A 51 -11.49 4.77 -0.89
CA GLY A 51 -10.08 4.59 -1.11
C GLY A 51 -9.15 4.06 -0.03
N TYR A 52 -8.05 3.58 -0.51
CA TYR A 52 -6.85 3.31 0.28
C TYR A 52 -6.29 4.63 0.80
N PHE A 53 -6.08 4.73 2.10
CA PHE A 53 -5.52 5.91 2.72
C PHE A 53 -4.00 5.82 2.80
N ILE A 54 -3.31 6.52 1.90
CA ILE A 54 -1.93 6.95 2.17
C ILE A 54 -2.05 8.24 2.97
N PRO A 55 -1.31 8.48 4.07
CA PRO A 55 -1.42 9.72 4.84
C PRO A 55 -1.38 10.95 3.93
N GLY A 56 -2.51 11.63 3.79
CA GLY A 56 -2.69 12.79 2.89
C GLY A 56 -3.03 12.46 1.43
N PHE A 57 -3.24 11.17 1.06
CA PHE A 57 -3.51 10.77 -0.30
C PHE A 57 -4.34 9.48 -0.36
N THR A 58 -5.53 9.56 -0.88
CA THR A 58 -6.42 8.41 -1.07
C THR A 58 -6.20 7.83 -2.46
N CYS A 59 -5.74 6.58 -2.58
CA CYS A 59 -5.36 5.99 -3.86
C CYS A 59 -5.57 4.48 -3.91
N TYR A 60 -5.48 3.91 -5.11
CA TYR A 60 -5.46 2.46 -5.35
C TYR A 60 -4.27 2.07 -6.24
N PRO A 61 -3.72 0.85 -6.08
CA PRO A 61 -2.61 0.38 -6.90
C PRO A 61 -3.09 -0.03 -8.29
N VAL A 62 -2.34 0.38 -9.30
CA VAL A 62 -2.50 -0.07 -10.69
C VAL A 62 -1.26 -0.83 -11.10
N GLN A 63 -1.45 -2.02 -11.70
CA GLN A 63 -0.36 -2.84 -12.23
C GLN A 63 -0.66 -3.16 -13.69
N CYS A 64 0.35 -3.03 -14.55
CA CYS A 64 0.24 -3.34 -15.97
C CYS A 64 1.61 -3.75 -16.53
N GLY A 65 1.70 -4.92 -17.12
CA GLY A 65 2.98 -5.44 -17.59
C GLY A 65 4.02 -5.49 -16.48
N ASN A 66 5.20 -4.89 -16.73
CA ASN A 66 6.28 -4.82 -15.75
C ASN A 66 6.29 -3.53 -14.90
N PHE A 67 5.28 -2.70 -15.00
CA PHE A 67 5.20 -1.49 -14.18
C PHE A 67 3.97 -1.48 -13.26
N ALA A 68 4.06 -0.71 -12.18
CA ALA A 68 2.94 -0.41 -11.30
C ALA A 68 3.09 1.00 -10.71
N PHE A 69 1.98 1.58 -10.28
CA PHE A 69 1.89 2.90 -9.66
C PHE A 69 0.57 3.04 -8.92
N PHE A 70 0.40 4.12 -8.17
CA PHE A 70 -0.85 4.40 -7.46
C PHE A 70 -1.62 5.54 -8.13
N LEU A 71 -2.94 5.40 -8.20
CA LEU A 71 -3.85 6.45 -8.67
C LEU A 71 -4.78 6.91 -7.54
N PRO A 72 -5.17 8.20 -7.52
CA PRO A 72 -6.27 8.66 -6.67
C PRO A 72 -7.53 7.84 -6.92
N ILE A 73 -8.32 7.59 -5.88
CA ILE A 73 -9.49 6.72 -5.98
C ILE A 73 -10.59 7.30 -6.87
N GLU A 74 -10.67 8.62 -6.94
CA GLU A 74 -11.67 9.30 -7.77
C GLU A 74 -11.36 9.17 -9.29
N TRP A 75 -10.18 8.64 -9.64
CA TRP A 75 -9.78 8.48 -11.04
C TRP A 75 -10.21 7.11 -11.56
N GLU A 76 -10.84 7.11 -12.72
CA GLU A 76 -11.15 5.88 -13.44
C GLU A 76 -9.94 5.41 -14.25
N SER A 77 -9.59 4.12 -14.22
CA SER A 77 -8.49 3.59 -15.02
C SER A 77 -8.93 2.41 -15.89
N PHE A 78 -8.34 2.33 -17.09
CA PHE A 78 -8.65 1.32 -18.12
C PHE A 78 -7.36 0.76 -18.70
N ALA A 79 -7.27 -0.56 -18.92
CA ALA A 79 -6.21 -1.16 -19.73
C ALA A 79 -6.43 -0.76 -21.21
N ALA A 80 -5.38 -0.23 -21.86
CA ALA A 80 -5.55 0.31 -23.21
C ALA A 80 -5.68 -0.75 -24.31
N ASP A 81 -4.91 -1.85 -24.27
CA ASP A 81 -4.94 -2.95 -25.27
C ASP A 81 -4.29 -4.21 -24.66
N PRO A 82 -4.87 -5.41 -24.86
CA PRO A 82 -4.24 -6.67 -24.45
C PRO A 82 -2.89 -6.95 -25.11
N GLY A 83 -2.56 -6.27 -26.21
CA GLY A 83 -1.29 -6.43 -26.93
C GLY A 83 -0.17 -5.50 -26.49
N TYR A 84 -0.47 -4.46 -25.69
CA TYR A 84 0.51 -3.50 -25.18
C TYR A 84 0.25 -3.21 -23.73
N PRO A 85 1.26 -3.33 -22.84
CA PRO A 85 1.14 -2.92 -21.45
C PRO A 85 0.94 -1.39 -21.38
N ALA A 86 -0.30 -0.96 -21.30
CA ALA A 86 -0.66 0.44 -21.21
C ALA A 86 -1.94 0.64 -20.37
N VAL A 87 -1.95 1.70 -19.57
CA VAL A 87 -3.09 2.14 -18.75
C VAL A 87 -3.44 3.55 -19.12
N VAL A 88 -4.73 3.83 -19.26
CA VAL A 88 -5.28 5.19 -19.35
C VAL A 88 -6.08 5.44 -18.09
N ALA A 89 -5.84 6.57 -17.42
CA ALA A 89 -6.65 7.03 -16.30
C ALA A 89 -7.34 8.35 -16.68
N VAL A 90 -8.56 8.52 -16.20
CA VAL A 90 -9.38 9.71 -16.42
C VAL A 90 -9.75 10.30 -15.08
N THR A 91 -9.54 11.60 -14.92
CA THR A 91 -9.87 12.33 -13.70
C THR A 91 -11.33 12.78 -13.70
N PRO A 92 -11.93 13.15 -12.54
CA PRO A 92 -13.29 13.68 -12.47
C PRO A 92 -13.51 14.97 -13.28
N ASP A 93 -12.45 15.75 -13.51
CA ASP A 93 -12.45 16.96 -14.33
C ASP A 93 -12.00 16.74 -15.79
N GLU A 94 -12.17 15.47 -16.27
CA GLU A 94 -11.89 15.03 -17.65
C GLU A 94 -10.41 15.11 -18.08
N GLY A 95 -9.48 15.19 -17.14
CA GLY A 95 -8.05 15.09 -17.42
C GLY A 95 -7.63 13.66 -17.76
N ILE A 96 -6.56 13.52 -18.53
CA ILE A 96 -6.09 12.23 -19.02
C ILE A 96 -4.64 12.00 -18.62
N LEU A 97 -4.40 10.84 -18.02
CA LEU A 97 -3.07 10.25 -17.81
C LEU A 97 -2.96 8.97 -18.64
N MET A 98 -1.85 8.80 -19.33
CA MET A 98 -1.49 7.53 -19.98
C MET A 98 -0.14 7.05 -19.48
N VAL A 99 -0.05 5.77 -19.14
CA VAL A 99 1.20 5.10 -18.77
C VAL A 99 1.39 3.88 -19.66
N ALA A 100 2.56 3.71 -20.26
CA ALA A 100 2.83 2.58 -21.14
C ALA A 100 4.28 2.10 -21.08
N GLU A 101 4.49 0.84 -21.48
CA GLU A 101 5.78 0.18 -21.59
C GLU A 101 6.11 -0.10 -23.07
N PHE A 102 7.35 0.18 -23.45
CA PHE A 102 7.93 -0.20 -24.76
C PHE A 102 9.14 -1.09 -24.54
N GLY A 103 9.05 -2.35 -24.93
CA GLY A 103 10.16 -3.30 -24.83
C GLY A 103 11.36 -2.92 -25.70
N ALA A 104 12.57 -3.24 -25.22
CA ALA A 104 13.83 -2.98 -25.94
C ALA A 104 13.90 -3.67 -27.31
N GLU A 105 13.23 -4.81 -27.47
CA GLU A 105 13.19 -5.60 -28.71
C GLU A 105 12.07 -5.18 -29.66
N MET A 106 11.26 -4.18 -29.31
CA MET A 106 10.22 -3.67 -30.20
C MET A 106 10.87 -3.12 -31.48
N ASP A 107 10.62 -3.79 -32.61
CA ASP A 107 11.11 -3.33 -33.90
C ASP A 107 10.31 -2.10 -34.36
N PRO A 108 10.94 -0.91 -34.41
CA PRO A 108 10.28 0.30 -34.89
C PRO A 108 9.78 0.21 -36.33
N LEU A 109 10.17 -0.83 -37.05
CA LEU A 109 9.85 -1.04 -38.47
C LEU A 109 8.76 -2.09 -38.67
N SER A 110 8.32 -2.79 -37.62
CA SER A 110 7.20 -3.71 -37.76
C SER A 110 5.92 -2.92 -38.02
N ALA A 111 5.43 -2.99 -39.22
CA ALA A 111 4.48 -2.07 -39.84
C ALA A 111 3.05 -2.07 -39.26
N LYS A 112 2.81 -2.60 -38.08
CA LYS A 112 1.49 -2.53 -37.43
C LYS A 112 1.26 -1.24 -36.66
N ASP A 113 2.33 -0.58 -36.17
CA ASP A 113 2.20 0.63 -35.37
C ASP A 113 3.29 1.67 -35.64
N HIS A 114 3.14 2.37 -36.75
CA HIS A 114 4.04 3.46 -37.15
C HIS A 114 4.17 4.57 -36.08
N TYR A 115 3.20 4.68 -35.21
CA TYR A 115 3.12 5.69 -34.15
C TYR A 115 3.90 5.29 -32.90
N ALA A 116 3.73 4.06 -32.41
CA ALA A 116 4.50 3.54 -31.28
C ALA A 116 6.00 3.56 -31.58
N ALA A 117 6.40 3.23 -32.82
CA ALA A 117 7.77 3.32 -33.29
C ALA A 117 8.33 4.74 -33.27
N SER A 118 7.52 5.75 -33.62
CA SER A 118 7.93 7.15 -33.60
C SER A 118 8.13 7.64 -32.17
N PHE A 119 7.24 7.29 -31.26
CA PHE A 119 7.35 7.59 -29.82
C PHE A 119 8.57 6.93 -29.19
N LEU A 120 8.77 5.64 -29.44
CA LEU A 120 9.93 4.91 -28.95
C LEU A 120 11.24 5.52 -29.43
N GLN A 121 11.29 5.95 -30.71
CA GLN A 121 12.48 6.62 -31.25
C GLN A 121 12.70 7.98 -30.61
N GLU A 122 11.63 8.73 -30.34
CA GLU A 122 11.70 10.02 -29.62
C GLU A 122 12.27 9.85 -28.21
N GLY A 123 11.77 8.88 -27.44
CA GLY A 123 12.29 8.56 -26.11
C GLY A 123 13.77 8.19 -26.15
N ARG A 124 14.18 7.33 -27.11
CA ARG A 124 15.61 6.98 -27.31
C ARG A 124 16.46 8.18 -27.68
N ASP A 125 15.97 9.07 -28.51
CA ASP A 125 16.68 10.29 -28.93
C ASP A 125 16.83 11.27 -27.76
N LEU A 126 15.81 11.40 -26.91
CA LEU A 126 15.87 12.22 -25.69
C LEU A 126 16.94 11.70 -24.72
N PHE A 127 17.00 10.39 -24.44
CA PHE A 127 18.06 9.80 -23.60
C PHE A 127 19.45 9.89 -24.25
N ALA A 128 19.52 10.01 -25.56
CA ALA A 128 20.77 10.29 -26.28
C ALA A 128 21.14 11.79 -26.30
N GLY A 129 20.39 12.64 -25.58
CA GLY A 129 20.61 14.10 -25.51
C GLY A 129 20.19 14.85 -26.76
N LYS A 130 19.32 14.29 -27.58
CA LYS A 130 18.76 14.93 -28.76
C LYS A 130 17.40 15.54 -28.39
N THR A 131 17.28 16.87 -28.45
CA THR A 131 16.01 17.57 -28.31
C THR A 131 15.39 17.84 -29.67
N THR A 132 14.06 17.81 -29.75
CA THR A 132 13.29 18.23 -30.94
C THR A 132 12.73 19.64 -30.74
N GLU A 133 12.26 20.27 -31.83
CA GLU A 133 11.56 21.58 -31.72
C GLU A 133 10.22 21.45 -30.98
N ASP A 134 9.68 20.23 -30.86
CA ASP A 134 8.39 19.94 -30.29
C ASP A 134 8.48 19.51 -28.81
N SER A 135 9.69 19.31 -28.26
CA SER A 135 9.89 18.86 -26.88
C SER A 135 10.91 19.72 -26.14
N LYS A 136 10.61 20.09 -24.90
CA LYS A 136 11.49 20.84 -24.00
C LYS A 136 11.77 19.99 -22.76
N LEU A 137 13.03 19.69 -22.53
CA LEU A 137 13.46 19.01 -21.29
C LEU A 137 13.22 19.94 -20.10
N LEU A 138 12.44 19.49 -19.13
CA LEU A 138 12.15 20.21 -17.89
C LEU A 138 13.11 19.78 -16.78
N ASP A 139 13.28 18.45 -16.60
CA ASP A 139 14.09 17.90 -15.52
C ASP A 139 14.72 16.54 -15.90
N THR A 140 15.76 16.16 -15.14
CA THR A 140 16.41 14.85 -15.19
C THR A 140 16.57 14.35 -13.77
N PHE A 141 16.03 13.16 -13.47
CA PHE A 141 16.04 12.62 -12.13
C PHE A 141 16.14 11.08 -12.16
N LEU A 142 16.11 10.45 -11.01
CA LEU A 142 15.98 9.01 -10.89
C LEU A 142 14.57 8.67 -10.44
N LEU A 143 13.88 7.81 -11.20
CA LEU A 143 12.60 7.27 -10.85
C LEU A 143 12.75 5.76 -10.63
N ASP A 144 12.44 5.28 -9.44
CA ASP A 144 12.71 3.90 -9.03
C ASP A 144 14.19 3.49 -9.24
N GLY A 145 15.12 4.45 -9.06
CA GLY A 145 16.56 4.27 -9.30
C GLY A 145 16.99 4.24 -10.77
N LEU A 146 16.05 4.41 -11.70
CA LEU A 146 16.29 4.41 -13.14
C LEU A 146 16.38 5.82 -13.70
N PRO A 147 17.19 6.06 -14.73
CA PRO A 147 17.24 7.35 -15.41
C PRO A 147 15.86 7.76 -15.91
N ALA A 148 15.40 8.94 -15.52
CA ALA A 148 14.14 9.51 -15.94
C ALA A 148 14.30 10.93 -16.48
N LEU A 149 13.46 11.29 -17.46
CA LEU A 149 13.43 12.60 -18.10
C LEU A 149 12.00 13.13 -18.04
N GLN A 150 11.80 14.34 -17.52
CA GLN A 150 10.54 15.06 -17.64
C GLN A 150 10.62 16.05 -18.79
N VAL A 151 9.62 16.03 -19.67
CA VAL A 151 9.61 16.75 -20.93
C VAL A 151 8.26 17.43 -21.13
N GLU A 152 8.26 18.73 -21.43
CA GLU A 152 7.08 19.47 -21.90
C GLU A 152 6.91 19.28 -23.40
N MET A 153 5.73 18.90 -23.83
CA MET A 153 5.34 18.89 -25.25
C MET A 153 4.90 20.29 -25.65
N VAL A 154 5.81 21.04 -26.30
CA VAL A 154 5.66 22.48 -26.54
C VAL A 154 4.39 22.81 -27.31
N GLY A 155 3.52 23.62 -26.69
CA GLY A 155 2.26 24.09 -27.29
C GLY A 155 1.18 23.02 -27.45
N GLN A 156 1.32 21.86 -26.81
CA GLN A 156 0.37 20.75 -26.91
C GLN A 156 -0.43 20.53 -25.62
N GLY A 157 -0.01 21.14 -24.50
CA GLY A 157 -0.69 21.03 -23.22
C GLY A 157 -0.50 19.66 -22.54
N PHE A 158 0.65 19.02 -22.80
CA PHE A 158 1.04 17.75 -22.17
C PHE A 158 2.46 17.79 -21.64
N GLU A 159 2.67 17.08 -20.55
CA GLU A 159 4.00 16.71 -20.08
C GLU A 159 4.16 15.18 -20.13
N MET A 160 5.40 14.75 -20.26
CA MET A 160 5.77 13.34 -20.29
C MET A 160 6.92 13.07 -19.33
N VAL A 161 6.85 11.95 -18.61
CA VAL A 161 7.98 11.40 -17.88
C VAL A 161 8.41 10.12 -18.59
N TRP A 162 9.64 10.08 -19.07
CA TRP A 162 10.26 8.91 -19.67
C TRP A 162 11.16 8.23 -18.65
N VAL A 163 11.10 6.90 -18.57
CA VAL A 163 11.97 6.08 -17.72
C VAL A 163 12.68 5.05 -18.59
N ASN A 164 13.98 4.86 -18.38
CA ASN A 164 14.80 3.93 -19.14
C ASN A 164 15.37 2.83 -18.25
N ASP A 165 14.91 1.60 -18.44
CA ASP A 165 15.51 0.40 -17.86
C ASP A 165 16.24 -0.40 -18.94
N GLN A 166 17.56 -0.13 -19.10
CA GLN A 166 18.46 -0.86 -20.01
C GLN A 166 17.92 -0.99 -21.45
N GLY A 167 17.19 0.02 -21.92
CA GLY A 167 16.62 0.06 -23.28
C GLY A 167 15.13 -0.26 -23.35
N ASN A 168 14.52 -0.80 -22.32
CA ASN A 168 13.08 -0.76 -22.16
C ASN A 168 12.67 0.66 -21.73
N LEU A 169 11.74 1.24 -22.44
CA LEU A 169 11.26 2.58 -22.15
C LEU A 169 9.84 2.53 -21.61
N TYR A 170 9.63 3.27 -20.55
CA TYR A 170 8.30 3.50 -19.96
C TYR A 170 8.01 4.99 -20.07
N PHE A 171 6.76 5.35 -20.26
CA PHE A 171 6.37 6.75 -20.21
C PHE A 171 5.07 6.94 -19.45
N LEU A 172 5.00 8.06 -18.75
CA LEU A 172 3.79 8.61 -18.18
C LEU A 172 3.53 9.91 -18.93
N MET A 173 2.38 10.05 -19.58
CA MET A 173 1.98 11.26 -20.28
C MET A 173 0.70 11.79 -19.66
N TYR A 174 0.68 13.06 -19.29
CA TYR A 174 -0.47 13.67 -18.67
C TYR A 174 -0.74 15.07 -19.21
N GLN A 175 -2.01 15.45 -19.19
CA GLN A 175 -2.47 16.75 -19.63
C GLN A 175 -2.16 17.81 -18.57
N THR A 176 -1.58 18.94 -18.97
CA THR A 176 -1.29 20.07 -18.07
C THR A 176 -2.45 21.06 -18.02
N GLY A 177 -2.59 21.77 -16.89
CA GLY A 177 -3.67 22.74 -16.69
C GLY A 177 -5.00 22.10 -16.28
N VAL A 178 -4.99 20.83 -15.88
CA VAL A 178 -6.12 20.12 -15.26
C VAL A 178 -5.84 20.03 -13.77
N GLU A 179 -6.70 20.62 -12.94
CA GLU A 179 -6.43 20.82 -11.51
C GLU A 179 -6.13 19.52 -10.78
N SER A 180 -6.91 18.46 -11.02
CA SER A 180 -6.70 17.16 -10.37
C SER A 180 -5.42 16.46 -10.84
N LEU A 181 -5.01 16.61 -12.10
CA LEU A 181 -3.72 16.09 -12.59
C LEU A 181 -2.55 16.88 -12.01
N ASP A 182 -2.57 18.22 -12.13
CA ASP A 182 -1.46 19.07 -11.65
C ASP A 182 -1.23 18.89 -10.14
N ALA A 183 -2.29 18.66 -9.36
CA ALA A 183 -2.20 18.42 -7.91
C ALA A 183 -1.64 17.03 -7.53
N ASN A 184 -1.95 16.00 -8.32
CA ASN A 184 -1.65 14.60 -7.93
C ASN A 184 -0.51 13.96 -8.72
N MET A 185 -0.11 14.50 -9.88
CA MET A 185 0.95 13.90 -10.69
C MET A 185 2.28 13.69 -9.97
N PRO A 186 2.75 14.61 -9.08
CA PRO A 186 3.97 14.33 -8.31
C PRO A 186 3.89 13.02 -7.52
N LEU A 187 2.76 12.75 -6.87
CA LEU A 187 2.55 11.52 -6.09
C LEU A 187 2.40 10.28 -6.99
N VAL A 188 1.71 10.42 -8.13
CA VAL A 188 1.58 9.33 -9.12
C VAL A 188 2.95 8.97 -9.67
N ILE A 189 3.76 9.97 -10.08
CA ILE A 189 5.12 9.76 -10.57
C ILE A 189 5.97 9.10 -9.50
N ASP A 190 5.98 9.61 -8.29
CA ASP A 190 6.75 9.05 -7.17
C ASP A 190 6.35 7.62 -6.81
N SER A 191 5.10 7.24 -7.07
CA SER A 191 4.61 5.89 -6.82
C SER A 191 4.96 4.89 -7.92
N PHE A 192 5.42 5.36 -9.10
CA PHE A 192 5.77 4.48 -10.23
C PHE A 192 6.97 3.59 -9.89
N TYR A 193 6.88 2.29 -10.20
CA TYR A 193 7.96 1.32 -10.03
C TYR A 193 7.88 0.18 -11.04
N LEU A 194 9.03 -0.47 -11.29
CA LEU A 194 9.09 -1.70 -12.09
C LEU A 194 8.96 -2.93 -11.19
N ARG A 195 8.11 -3.87 -11.58
CA ARG A 195 7.87 -5.12 -10.83
C ARG A 195 9.08 -6.06 -10.86
N GLU A 196 9.79 -6.09 -11.98
CA GLU A 196 11.00 -6.90 -12.16
C GLU A 196 12.17 -5.99 -12.54
N GLN A 197 13.05 -5.69 -11.60
CA GLN A 197 14.34 -5.08 -11.88
C GLN A 197 15.45 -6.12 -11.67
N ARG A 198 16.33 -6.26 -12.66
CA ARG A 198 17.52 -7.13 -12.57
C ARG A 198 18.73 -6.35 -12.04
N THR A 199 18.56 -5.54 -11.03
CA THR A 199 19.64 -4.74 -10.45
C THR A 199 20.42 -5.54 -9.43
N ALA A 200 21.75 -5.54 -9.56
CA ALA A 200 22.63 -6.08 -8.52
C ALA A 200 22.55 -5.18 -7.26
N HIS A 201 22.54 -5.80 -6.07
CA HIS A 201 22.57 -5.05 -4.82
C HIS A 201 23.84 -4.19 -4.72
N SER A 202 23.67 -2.90 -4.48
CA SER A 202 24.79 -2.00 -4.19
C SER A 202 25.39 -2.28 -2.81
N VAL A 203 26.71 -2.18 -2.69
CA VAL A 203 27.49 -2.38 -1.45
C VAL A 203 28.46 -1.22 -1.26
N ASN A 204 28.07 -0.01 -1.60
CA ASN A 204 28.94 1.16 -1.53
C ASN A 204 28.97 1.75 -0.11
N GLU A 205 30.13 1.69 0.57
CA GLU A 205 30.30 2.21 1.94
C GLU A 205 30.09 3.73 2.04
N ALA A 206 30.34 4.47 0.94
CA ALA A 206 30.17 5.93 0.91
C ALA A 206 28.69 6.38 0.94
N ASP A 207 27.75 5.46 0.76
CA ASP A 207 26.31 5.74 0.78
C ASP A 207 25.74 5.81 2.20
N TYR A 208 26.58 5.68 3.25
CA TYR A 208 26.14 5.62 4.64
C TYR A 208 26.85 6.66 5.50
N GLU A 209 26.06 7.41 6.27
CA GLU A 209 26.58 8.16 7.41
C GLU A 209 26.61 7.26 8.65
N THR A 210 27.63 7.41 9.48
CA THR A 210 27.83 6.53 10.64
C THR A 210 28.29 7.30 11.87
N GLU A 211 28.01 6.75 13.05
CA GLU A 211 28.60 7.18 14.32
C GLU A 211 29.30 6.01 15.01
N VAL A 212 30.35 6.32 15.77
CA VAL A 212 31.08 5.32 16.55
C VAL A 212 30.38 5.12 17.89
N LEU A 213 30.04 3.88 18.17
CA LEU A 213 29.40 3.48 19.42
C LEU A 213 30.42 3.35 20.58
N PRO A 214 29.99 3.37 21.84
CA PRO A 214 30.88 3.24 23.01
C PRO A 214 31.74 1.97 23.04
N ASP A 215 31.30 0.89 22.37
CA ASP A 215 32.02 -0.38 22.26
C ASP A 215 33.01 -0.40 21.06
N GLY A 216 33.09 0.71 20.33
CA GLY A 216 33.99 0.88 19.17
C GLY A 216 33.42 0.33 17.86
N THR A 217 32.19 -0.15 17.82
CA THR A 217 31.48 -0.53 16.58
C THR A 217 30.78 0.68 15.97
N LEU A 218 30.04 0.50 14.85
CA LEU A 218 29.33 1.58 14.16
C LEU A 218 27.81 1.40 14.24
N ALA A 219 27.10 2.52 14.40
CA ALA A 219 25.71 2.66 13.99
C ALA A 219 25.65 3.40 12.67
N ILE A 220 24.78 2.93 11.74
CA ILE A 220 24.40 3.70 10.57
C ILE A 220 23.38 4.74 11.02
N THR A 221 23.66 6.02 10.78
CA THR A 221 22.77 7.13 11.15
C THR A 221 21.92 7.61 9.99
N ALA A 222 22.41 7.49 8.73
CA ALA A 222 21.63 7.81 7.55
C ALA A 222 22.11 7.01 6.33
N TYR A 223 21.17 6.65 5.46
CA TYR A 223 21.44 6.24 4.09
C TYR A 223 21.32 7.46 3.19
N ILE A 224 22.40 7.81 2.49
CA ILE A 224 22.50 8.98 1.59
C ILE A 224 22.72 8.58 0.13
N GLY A 225 22.68 7.27 -0.15
CA GLY A 225 22.81 6.73 -1.50
C GLY A 225 21.51 6.84 -2.30
N ASN A 226 21.60 6.47 -3.57
CA ASN A 226 20.49 6.50 -4.51
C ASN A 226 20.17 5.12 -5.13
N ALA A 227 20.85 4.06 -4.67
CA ALA A 227 20.56 2.71 -5.13
C ALA A 227 19.25 2.21 -4.51
N THR A 228 18.45 1.52 -5.32
CA THR A 228 17.15 0.95 -4.88
C THR A 228 17.28 -0.45 -4.29
N HIS A 229 18.32 -1.18 -4.65
CA HIS A 229 18.61 -2.52 -4.15
C HIS A 229 19.95 -2.47 -3.43
N ILE A 230 19.97 -2.72 -2.13
CA ILE A 230 21.18 -2.62 -1.32
C ILE A 230 21.43 -3.86 -0.48
N ARG A 231 22.69 -4.18 -0.33
CA ARG A 231 23.18 -5.02 0.76
C ARG A 231 24.00 -4.12 1.68
N VAL A 232 23.49 -3.88 2.88
CA VAL A 232 24.19 -3.07 3.87
C VAL A 232 25.52 -3.73 4.22
N PRO A 233 26.65 -3.01 4.18
CA PRO A 233 27.95 -3.59 4.46
C PRO A 233 28.07 -4.02 5.93
N GLN A 234 28.72 -5.16 6.15
CA GLN A 234 29.01 -5.66 7.51
C GLN A 234 30.01 -4.76 8.26
N SER A 235 30.84 -4.02 7.53
CA SER A 235 31.81 -3.06 8.07
C SER A 235 31.94 -1.86 7.16
N ILE A 236 32.24 -0.70 7.70
CA ILE A 236 32.54 0.54 6.98
C ILE A 236 33.87 1.06 7.49
N GLY A 237 34.81 1.32 6.55
CA GLY A 237 36.19 1.70 6.91
C GLY A 237 36.90 0.64 7.77
N GLY A 238 36.50 -0.62 7.68
CA GLY A 238 37.06 -1.72 8.46
C GLY A 238 36.50 -1.85 9.89
N VAL A 239 35.51 -1.01 10.28
CA VAL A 239 34.84 -1.08 11.59
C VAL A 239 33.47 -1.73 11.42
N THR A 240 33.15 -2.70 12.27
CA THR A 240 31.89 -3.47 12.20
C THR A 240 30.68 -2.60 12.45
N VAL A 241 29.65 -2.75 11.59
CA VAL A 241 28.32 -2.15 11.77
C VAL A 241 27.47 -3.08 12.60
N THR A 242 26.98 -2.60 13.75
CA THR A 242 26.18 -3.38 14.70
C THR A 242 24.79 -2.81 14.97
N GLN A 243 24.52 -1.56 14.56
CA GLN A 243 23.24 -0.92 14.82
C GLN A 243 22.78 -0.05 13.64
N LEU A 244 21.46 0.08 13.51
CA LEU A 244 20.82 1.17 12.78
C LEU A 244 20.28 2.19 13.80
N ALA A 245 20.63 3.44 13.63
CA ALA A 245 20.07 4.53 14.44
C ALA A 245 18.57 4.74 14.09
N PRO A 246 17.80 5.43 14.94
CA PRO A 246 16.44 5.83 14.60
C PRO A 246 16.41 6.59 13.26
N ARG A 247 15.47 6.21 12.38
CA ARG A 247 15.26 6.81 11.06
C ARG A 247 16.45 6.68 10.08
N ALA A 248 17.34 5.71 10.24
CA ALA A 248 18.55 5.57 9.41
C ALA A 248 18.25 5.45 7.91
N PHE A 249 17.10 4.91 7.52
CA PHE A 249 16.65 4.80 6.13
C PHE A 249 15.29 5.49 5.89
N TYR A 250 14.93 6.43 6.74
CA TYR A 250 13.64 7.13 6.67
C TYR A 250 13.39 7.75 5.30
N GLU A 251 12.21 7.48 4.71
CA GLU A 251 11.79 7.99 3.40
C GLU A 251 12.77 7.68 2.24
N SER A 252 13.60 6.63 2.38
CA SER A 252 14.50 6.21 1.32
C SER A 252 13.76 5.51 0.18
N TYR A 253 14.23 5.71 -1.06
CA TYR A 253 13.66 5.10 -2.27
C TYR A 253 14.08 3.63 -2.48
N LEU A 254 14.35 2.91 -1.39
CA LEU A 254 14.80 1.51 -1.43
C LEU A 254 13.65 0.57 -1.81
N ARG A 255 13.99 -0.45 -2.61
CA ARG A 255 13.08 -1.55 -2.97
C ARG A 255 13.44 -2.86 -2.31
N GLU A 256 14.70 -3.17 -2.25
CA GLU A 256 15.20 -4.38 -1.61
C GLU A 256 16.36 -4.08 -0.69
N VAL A 257 16.29 -4.59 0.53
CA VAL A 257 17.31 -4.39 1.55
C VAL A 257 17.73 -5.72 2.15
N ILE A 258 19.03 -5.98 2.13
CA ILE A 258 19.63 -7.12 2.84
C ILE A 258 20.50 -6.56 3.97
N LEU A 259 20.07 -6.77 5.21
CA LEU A 259 20.83 -6.40 6.39
C LEU A 259 21.84 -7.51 6.76
N PRO A 260 23.08 -7.17 7.14
CA PRO A 260 24.07 -8.15 7.57
C PRO A 260 23.76 -8.67 8.98
N ASP A 261 24.14 -9.91 9.26
CA ASP A 261 23.91 -10.55 10.56
C ASP A 261 24.76 -9.94 11.71
N SER A 262 25.65 -8.98 11.42
CA SER A 262 26.34 -8.19 12.44
C SER A 262 25.44 -7.16 13.13
N ILE A 263 24.32 -6.77 12.51
CA ILE A 263 23.37 -5.85 13.10
C ILE A 263 22.55 -6.59 14.17
N THR A 264 22.58 -6.08 15.37
CA THR A 264 21.88 -6.64 16.54
C THR A 264 20.75 -5.75 17.05
N ALA A 265 20.71 -4.49 16.61
CA ALA A 265 19.66 -3.54 16.97
C ALA A 265 19.29 -2.64 15.80
N ILE A 266 18.00 -2.34 15.71
CA ILE A 266 17.41 -1.41 14.75
C ILE A 266 16.75 -0.29 15.58
N GLY A 267 16.90 0.97 15.18
CA GLY A 267 16.26 2.12 15.83
C GLY A 267 14.81 2.29 15.38
N GLU A 268 14.04 3.03 16.17
CA GLU A 268 12.64 3.36 15.85
C GLU A 268 12.55 4.07 14.49
N TYR A 269 11.50 3.73 13.72
CA TYR A 269 11.21 4.33 12.40
C TYR A 269 12.33 4.14 11.37
N ALA A 270 13.19 3.13 11.54
CA ALA A 270 14.40 2.99 10.71
C ALA A 270 14.11 2.95 9.20
N PHE A 271 13.01 2.36 8.77
CA PHE A 271 12.56 2.29 7.37
C PHE A 271 11.20 2.96 7.16
N SER A 272 10.72 3.76 8.12
CA SER A 272 9.42 4.44 7.98
C SER A 272 9.41 5.33 6.74
N GLY A 273 8.30 5.31 5.99
CA GLY A 273 8.15 6.09 4.76
C GLY A 273 8.93 5.56 3.56
N CYS A 274 9.57 4.39 3.66
CA CYS A 274 10.15 3.72 2.49
C CYS A 274 9.04 3.18 1.58
N THR A 275 8.31 4.07 0.91
CA THR A 275 7.08 3.75 0.17
C THR A 275 7.27 2.74 -0.95
N ARG A 276 8.50 2.55 -1.43
CA ARG A 276 8.87 1.63 -2.51
C ARG A 276 9.50 0.32 -2.03
N LEU A 277 9.70 0.15 -0.72
CA LEU A 277 10.32 -1.06 -0.17
C LEU A 277 9.40 -2.26 -0.39
N VAL A 278 9.86 -3.22 -1.19
CA VAL A 278 9.13 -4.45 -1.55
C VAL A 278 9.56 -5.60 -0.66
N SER A 279 10.88 -5.75 -0.46
CA SER A 279 11.40 -6.85 0.35
C SER A 279 12.55 -6.44 1.25
N ILE A 280 12.62 -7.06 2.43
CA ILE A 280 13.72 -6.88 3.37
C ILE A 280 14.07 -8.19 4.07
N ARG A 281 15.39 -8.48 4.11
CA ARG A 281 15.93 -9.54 4.96
C ARG A 281 16.52 -8.93 6.22
N LEU A 282 15.96 -9.31 7.37
CA LEU A 282 16.40 -8.88 8.70
C LEU A 282 17.57 -9.75 9.22
N PRO A 283 18.41 -9.20 10.13
CA PRO A 283 19.55 -9.92 10.71
C PRO A 283 19.13 -11.10 11.54
N ALA A 284 19.88 -12.19 11.49
CA ALA A 284 19.56 -13.47 12.16
C ALA A 284 19.49 -13.39 13.69
N GLN A 285 20.11 -12.38 14.32
CA GLN A 285 20.15 -12.21 15.78
C GLN A 285 19.23 -11.13 16.31
N LEU A 286 18.39 -10.53 15.45
CA LEU A 286 17.49 -9.46 15.87
C LEU A 286 16.39 -10.00 16.78
N GLU A 287 16.24 -9.44 17.98
CA GLU A 287 15.22 -9.83 18.95
C GLU A 287 14.00 -8.92 18.97
N GLU A 288 14.10 -7.72 18.40
CA GLU A 288 13.02 -6.73 18.44
C GLU A 288 12.94 -5.92 17.15
N LEU A 289 11.73 -5.75 16.62
CA LEU A 289 11.37 -4.70 15.69
C LEU A 289 10.81 -3.52 16.49
N PRO A 290 11.50 -2.38 16.54
CA PRO A 290 11.01 -1.20 17.29
C PRO A 290 9.77 -0.57 16.65
N ALA A 291 9.24 0.44 17.35
CA ALA A 291 8.09 1.19 16.88
C ALA A 291 8.33 1.80 15.49
N GLY A 292 7.31 1.72 14.63
CA GLY A 292 7.28 2.32 13.29
C GLY A 292 8.34 1.80 12.32
N THR A 293 8.98 0.65 12.58
CA THR A 293 10.11 0.18 11.76
C THR A 293 9.80 0.22 10.26
N PHE A 294 8.61 -0.23 9.83
CA PHE A 294 8.14 -0.22 8.44
C PHE A 294 6.86 0.59 8.26
N GLU A 295 6.62 1.56 9.13
CA GLU A 295 5.45 2.43 9.01
C GLU A 295 5.41 3.10 7.63
N SER A 296 4.27 3.01 6.95
CA SER A 296 4.07 3.56 5.59
C SER A 296 5.02 2.99 4.52
N CYS A 297 5.49 1.75 4.68
CA CYS A 297 6.14 1.00 3.61
C CYS A 297 5.07 0.41 2.68
N LEU A 298 4.52 1.26 1.80
CA LEU A 298 3.29 0.97 1.04
C LEU A 298 3.37 -0.28 0.17
N GLN A 299 4.57 -0.60 -0.36
CA GLN A 299 4.81 -1.72 -1.27
C GLN A 299 5.44 -2.94 -0.59
N LEU A 300 5.60 -2.91 0.73
CA LEU A 300 6.21 -4.01 1.47
C LEU A 300 5.35 -5.27 1.40
N SER A 301 5.89 -6.32 0.78
CA SER A 301 5.19 -7.60 0.58
C SER A 301 5.97 -8.80 1.09
N ASP A 302 7.29 -8.70 1.25
CA ASP A 302 8.14 -9.77 1.76
C ASP A 302 9.05 -9.27 2.89
N VAL A 303 8.83 -9.80 4.09
CA VAL A 303 9.65 -9.52 5.27
C VAL A 303 10.21 -10.83 5.81
N GLN A 304 11.52 -11.04 5.61
CA GLN A 304 12.20 -12.21 6.12
C GLN A 304 12.62 -11.96 7.58
N MET A 305 11.72 -12.33 8.50
CA MET A 305 11.96 -12.23 9.94
C MET A 305 12.87 -13.36 10.44
N PRO A 306 13.81 -13.08 11.37
CA PRO A 306 14.63 -14.12 11.99
C PRO A 306 13.85 -14.89 13.06
N ASP A 307 14.24 -16.14 13.27
CA ASP A 307 13.66 -17.00 14.32
C ASP A 307 13.91 -16.48 15.76
N SER A 308 14.88 -15.56 15.91
CA SER A 308 15.22 -14.91 17.20
C SER A 308 14.27 -13.81 17.62
N LEU A 309 13.39 -13.32 16.72
CA LEU A 309 12.55 -12.16 16.98
C LEU A 309 11.48 -12.47 18.04
N LYS A 310 11.47 -11.69 19.11
CA LYS A 310 10.57 -11.86 20.27
C LYS A 310 9.51 -10.76 20.37
N ARG A 311 9.80 -9.56 19.85
CA ARG A 311 8.90 -8.41 19.99
C ARG A 311 8.74 -7.63 18.71
N ILE A 312 7.52 -7.17 18.47
CA ILE A 312 7.14 -6.21 17.43
C ILE A 312 6.53 -5.00 18.11
N GLY A 313 7.15 -3.84 17.96
CA GLY A 313 6.75 -2.55 18.53
C GLY A 313 5.48 -1.98 17.90
N GLU A 314 5.00 -0.85 18.41
CA GLU A 314 3.81 -0.18 17.87
C GLU A 314 4.03 0.31 16.45
N ASN A 315 2.98 0.22 15.61
CA ASN A 315 2.99 0.70 14.21
C ASN A 315 4.09 0.07 13.32
N ALA A 316 4.72 -1.03 13.71
CA ALA A 316 5.85 -1.55 12.94
C ALA A 316 5.49 -1.90 11.50
N PHE A 317 4.23 -2.26 11.21
CA PHE A 317 3.70 -2.54 9.87
C PHE A 317 2.51 -1.63 9.51
N TYR A 318 2.32 -0.50 10.21
CA TYR A 318 1.23 0.41 9.90
C TYR A 318 1.32 0.91 8.46
N GLY A 319 0.23 0.77 7.68
CA GLY A 319 0.18 1.25 6.29
C GLY A 319 1.01 0.42 5.30
N CYS A 320 1.28 -0.85 5.59
CA CYS A 320 1.87 -1.78 4.63
C CYS A 320 0.78 -2.34 3.69
N PHE A 321 0.30 -1.53 2.73
CA PHE A 321 -0.87 -1.82 1.90
C PHE A 321 -0.79 -3.10 1.08
N THR A 322 0.39 -3.46 0.58
CA THR A 322 0.57 -4.61 -0.31
C THR A 322 0.92 -5.90 0.43
N LEU A 323 1.04 -5.84 1.76
CA LEU A 323 1.35 -7.01 2.57
C LEU A 323 0.18 -8.01 2.55
N LYS A 324 0.35 -9.13 1.85
CA LYS A 324 -0.69 -10.17 1.73
C LYS A 324 -0.55 -11.25 2.80
N GLU A 325 0.65 -11.60 3.14
CA GLU A 325 0.96 -12.68 4.05
C GLU A 325 2.11 -12.27 4.98
N LEU A 326 2.00 -12.60 6.26
CA LEU A 326 3.05 -12.34 7.22
C LEU A 326 3.40 -13.60 7.99
N ARG A 327 4.64 -14.08 7.81
CA ARG A 327 5.18 -15.19 8.57
C ARG A 327 5.77 -14.71 9.88
N LEU A 328 5.20 -15.16 11.00
CA LEU A 328 5.67 -14.84 12.34
C LEU A 328 6.64 -15.92 12.85
N PRO A 329 7.73 -15.55 13.54
CA PRO A 329 8.69 -16.52 14.05
C PRO A 329 8.19 -17.23 15.30
N ALA A 330 8.73 -18.44 15.57
CA ALA A 330 8.34 -19.26 16.72
C ALA A 330 8.63 -18.59 18.07
N ALA A 331 9.72 -17.82 18.17
CA ALA A 331 10.10 -17.12 19.41
C ALA A 331 9.26 -15.88 19.74
N LEU A 332 8.32 -15.47 18.87
CA LEU A 332 7.57 -14.23 19.05
C LEU A 332 6.65 -14.30 20.27
N GLU A 333 6.88 -13.39 21.22
CA GLU A 333 6.16 -13.29 22.49
C GLU A 333 5.18 -12.13 22.53
N HIS A 334 5.49 -11.02 21.82
CA HIS A 334 4.74 -9.78 21.93
C HIS A 334 4.57 -9.07 20.59
N ILE A 335 3.33 -8.65 20.32
CA ILE A 335 2.96 -7.70 19.26
C ILE A 335 2.23 -6.54 19.93
N ALA A 336 2.74 -5.33 19.75
CA ALA A 336 2.11 -4.10 20.25
C ALA A 336 0.92 -3.68 19.37
N TYR A 337 0.24 -2.59 19.75
CA TYR A 337 -0.97 -2.13 19.06
C TYR A 337 -0.68 -1.49 17.69
N HIS A 338 -1.72 -1.35 16.87
CA HIS A 338 -1.73 -0.68 15.56
C HIS A 338 -0.80 -1.29 14.49
N ASN A 339 -0.32 -2.51 14.70
CA ASN A 339 0.66 -3.10 13.79
C ASN A 339 0.11 -3.37 12.40
N PHE A 340 -1.16 -3.75 12.29
CA PHE A 340 -1.75 -4.16 11.01
C PHE A 340 -2.82 -3.18 10.52
N THR A 341 -2.89 -2.00 11.13
CA THR A 341 -3.76 -0.91 10.67
C THR A 341 -3.35 -0.49 9.26
N LEU A 342 -4.32 -0.35 8.37
CA LEU A 342 -4.11 -0.06 6.94
C LEU A 342 -3.34 -1.16 6.16
N CYS A 343 -3.24 -2.38 6.68
CA CYS A 343 -2.76 -3.52 5.89
C CYS A 343 -3.92 -4.13 5.10
N CYS A 344 -4.52 -3.34 4.21
CA CYS A 344 -5.79 -3.63 3.57
C CYS A 344 -5.80 -4.83 2.62
N ARG A 345 -4.63 -5.35 2.23
CA ARG A 345 -4.49 -6.57 1.41
C ARG A 345 -4.05 -7.79 2.21
N LEU A 346 -4.01 -7.71 3.54
CA LEU A 346 -3.58 -8.81 4.37
C LEU A 346 -4.61 -9.95 4.30
N GLU A 347 -4.15 -11.10 3.81
CA GLU A 347 -4.96 -12.30 3.62
C GLU A 347 -4.80 -13.26 4.80
N ARG A 348 -3.55 -13.42 5.31
CA ARG A 348 -3.27 -14.40 6.36
C ARG A 348 -1.96 -14.16 7.10
N PHE A 349 -1.89 -14.78 8.27
CA PHE A 349 -0.68 -14.94 9.06
C PHE A 349 -0.22 -16.40 9.01
N GLU A 350 1.06 -16.64 8.79
CA GLU A 350 1.69 -17.94 9.00
C GLU A 350 2.33 -17.96 10.40
N VAL A 351 1.77 -18.75 11.30
CA VAL A 351 2.24 -18.87 12.68
C VAL A 351 2.63 -20.32 12.95
N PRO A 352 3.91 -20.62 13.28
CA PRO A 352 4.33 -21.96 13.62
C PRO A 352 3.55 -22.51 14.84
N ALA A 353 3.28 -23.82 14.84
CA ALA A 353 2.51 -24.46 15.93
C ALA A 353 3.17 -24.31 17.31
N ASP A 354 4.50 -24.21 17.34
CA ASP A 354 5.32 -23.99 18.52
C ASP A 354 5.58 -22.52 18.85
N CYS A 355 4.95 -21.57 18.15
CA CYS A 355 5.04 -20.14 18.49
C CYS A 355 4.62 -19.92 19.93
N VAL A 356 5.42 -19.12 20.65
CA VAL A 356 5.27 -18.90 22.11
C VAL A 356 4.06 -18.04 22.42
N GLY A 357 3.88 -16.92 21.69
CA GLY A 357 2.90 -15.87 22.03
C GLY A 357 1.61 -15.92 21.24
N PHE A 358 1.57 -16.59 20.07
CA PHE A 358 0.48 -16.45 19.12
C PHE A 358 0.04 -17.77 18.50
N THR A 359 -1.17 -17.75 17.97
CA THR A 359 -1.79 -18.80 17.15
C THR A 359 -2.73 -18.18 16.13
N THR A 360 -3.13 -18.95 15.14
CA THR A 360 -4.11 -18.50 14.14
C THR A 360 -5.33 -19.39 14.11
N GLN A 361 -6.41 -18.84 13.57
CA GLN A 361 -7.62 -19.57 13.18
C GLN A 361 -7.97 -19.26 11.73
N ASP A 362 -8.91 -20.04 11.18
CA ASP A 362 -9.47 -19.81 9.84
C ASP A 362 -8.40 -19.73 8.75
N ASP A 363 -7.51 -20.74 8.71
CA ASP A 363 -6.40 -20.84 7.76
C ASP A 363 -5.44 -19.65 7.79
N GLY A 364 -5.27 -19.03 8.96
CA GLY A 364 -4.39 -17.87 9.15
C GLY A 364 -5.08 -16.52 9.08
N ALA A 365 -6.37 -16.47 8.74
CA ALA A 365 -7.10 -15.19 8.61
C ALA A 365 -7.24 -14.43 9.93
N VAL A 366 -7.15 -15.11 11.06
CA VAL A 366 -7.30 -14.49 12.39
C VAL A 366 -6.10 -14.79 13.27
N LEU A 367 -5.46 -13.74 13.74
CA LEU A 367 -4.35 -13.81 14.68
C LEU A 367 -4.86 -13.65 16.11
N LEU A 368 -4.55 -14.62 16.95
CA LEU A 368 -4.91 -14.65 18.36
C LEU A 368 -3.67 -14.75 19.23
N SER A 369 -3.78 -14.29 20.49
CA SER A 369 -2.81 -14.70 21.52
C SER A 369 -2.82 -16.22 21.70
N LYS A 370 -1.73 -16.79 22.17
CA LYS A 370 -1.56 -18.25 22.33
C LYS A 370 -2.62 -18.90 23.22
N ASP A 371 -3.08 -18.19 24.22
CA ASP A 371 -4.16 -18.64 25.14
C ASP A 371 -5.58 -18.45 24.57
N GLY A 372 -5.69 -17.87 23.36
CA GLY A 372 -6.95 -17.63 22.65
C GLY A 372 -7.82 -16.51 23.22
N LYS A 373 -7.30 -15.73 24.20
CA LYS A 373 -8.10 -14.70 24.88
C LYS A 373 -8.08 -13.32 24.23
N ARG A 374 -7.07 -13.02 23.44
CA ARG A 374 -6.90 -11.74 22.74
C ARG A 374 -6.97 -11.96 21.24
N LEU A 375 -7.90 -11.30 20.56
CA LEU A 375 -7.93 -11.18 19.10
C LEU A 375 -7.06 -9.98 18.72
N VAL A 376 -5.93 -10.25 18.06
CA VAL A 376 -4.94 -9.25 17.67
C VAL A 376 -5.30 -8.60 16.35
N CYS A 377 -5.65 -9.43 15.34
CA CYS A 377 -6.01 -8.96 14.02
C CYS A 377 -6.88 -9.98 13.27
N TYR A 378 -7.88 -9.48 12.60
CA TYR A 378 -8.61 -10.14 11.51
C TYR A 378 -8.02 -9.63 10.21
N ALA A 379 -7.45 -10.52 9.39
CA ALA A 379 -6.83 -10.12 8.12
C ALA A 379 -7.88 -9.47 7.20
N ALA A 380 -7.56 -8.26 6.72
CA ALA A 380 -8.54 -7.38 6.07
C ALA A 380 -9.13 -7.96 4.77
N TRP A 381 -8.33 -8.70 4.01
CA TRP A 381 -8.69 -9.21 2.67
C TRP A 381 -9.41 -10.56 2.72
N GLN A 382 -10.53 -10.64 3.50
CA GLN A 382 -11.38 -11.83 3.57
C GLN A 382 -12.70 -11.56 2.84
N GLU A 383 -13.15 -12.51 2.02
CA GLU A 383 -14.43 -12.43 1.29
C GLU A 383 -15.65 -12.79 2.16
N ARG A 384 -15.45 -13.04 3.45
CA ARG A 384 -16.52 -13.44 4.37
C ARG A 384 -17.41 -12.27 4.74
N THR A 385 -18.71 -12.43 4.61
CA THR A 385 -19.69 -11.42 5.06
C THR A 385 -20.08 -11.59 6.53
N HIS A 386 -19.85 -12.79 7.11
CA HIS A 386 -20.22 -13.11 8.50
C HIS A 386 -19.03 -13.70 9.23
N TYR A 387 -18.78 -13.22 10.44
CA TYR A 387 -17.72 -13.75 11.29
C TYR A 387 -18.19 -13.91 12.73
N SER A 388 -17.96 -15.10 13.31
CA SER A 388 -18.20 -15.38 14.73
C SER A 388 -16.84 -15.41 15.44
N VAL A 389 -16.62 -14.47 16.36
CA VAL A 389 -15.42 -14.43 17.19
C VAL A 389 -15.38 -15.66 18.08
N PRO A 390 -14.24 -16.36 18.18
CA PRO A 390 -14.14 -17.62 18.90
C PRO A 390 -14.53 -17.52 20.37
N GLU A 391 -15.11 -18.59 20.88
CA GLU A 391 -15.37 -18.73 22.31
C GLU A 391 -14.07 -18.65 23.12
N GLY A 392 -14.11 -17.94 24.23
CA GLY A 392 -12.94 -17.68 25.07
C GLY A 392 -12.19 -16.38 24.78
N VAL A 393 -12.45 -15.71 23.66
CA VAL A 393 -11.90 -14.36 23.40
C VAL A 393 -12.50 -13.39 24.42
N GLU A 394 -11.63 -12.75 25.17
CA GLU A 394 -11.99 -11.75 26.20
C GLU A 394 -11.73 -10.31 25.71
N THR A 395 -10.73 -10.14 24.85
CA THR A 395 -10.31 -8.81 24.35
C THR A 395 -10.06 -8.80 22.85
N VAL A 396 -10.39 -7.68 22.23
CA VAL A 396 -10.12 -7.37 20.81
C VAL A 396 -9.26 -6.13 20.76
N ASP A 397 -8.20 -6.17 19.98
CA ASP A 397 -7.26 -5.06 19.86
C ASP A 397 -7.87 -3.84 19.17
N VAL A 398 -7.22 -2.71 19.35
CA VAL A 398 -7.48 -1.48 18.61
C VAL A 398 -7.26 -1.76 17.12
N MET A 399 -8.19 -1.34 16.25
CA MET A 399 -8.14 -1.54 14.80
C MET A 399 -8.12 -3.01 14.35
N ALA A 400 -8.54 -3.97 15.18
CA ALA A 400 -8.37 -5.39 14.89
C ALA A 400 -9.11 -5.90 13.64
N PHE A 401 -10.17 -5.25 13.21
CA PHE A 401 -10.92 -5.53 11.97
C PHE A 401 -10.80 -4.40 10.95
N ASP A 402 -9.76 -3.54 11.07
CA ASP A 402 -9.59 -2.43 10.14
C ASP A 402 -9.54 -2.92 8.68
N TYR A 403 -10.27 -2.24 7.79
CA TYR A 403 -10.42 -2.63 6.37
C TYR A 403 -11.05 -4.02 6.12
N ALA A 404 -11.76 -4.62 7.05
CA ALA A 404 -12.54 -5.82 6.78
C ALA A 404 -13.83 -5.47 6.00
N VAL A 405 -13.63 -5.02 4.75
CA VAL A 405 -14.63 -4.33 3.92
C VAL A 405 -15.83 -5.19 3.53
N HIS A 406 -15.68 -6.53 3.53
CA HIS A 406 -16.76 -7.45 3.18
C HIS A 406 -17.59 -7.92 4.37
N LEU A 407 -17.17 -7.62 5.61
CA LEU A 407 -17.92 -8.03 6.79
C LEU A 407 -19.24 -7.23 6.92
N GLU A 408 -20.34 -7.96 6.92
CA GLU A 408 -21.67 -7.45 7.19
C GLU A 408 -22.11 -7.69 8.64
N THR A 409 -21.70 -8.82 9.22
CA THR A 409 -22.11 -9.21 10.57
C THR A 409 -20.93 -9.79 11.35
N VAL A 410 -20.75 -9.30 12.57
CA VAL A 410 -19.82 -9.88 13.56
C VAL A 410 -20.55 -10.26 14.82
N VAL A 411 -20.37 -11.50 15.28
CA VAL A 411 -20.97 -12.04 16.50
C VAL A 411 -19.86 -12.31 17.52
N PHE A 412 -20.00 -11.75 18.71
CA PHE A 412 -19.04 -11.94 19.80
C PHE A 412 -19.48 -13.06 20.78
N PRO A 413 -18.51 -13.72 21.45
CA PRO A 413 -18.81 -14.70 22.48
C PRO A 413 -19.22 -14.04 23.81
N GLN A 414 -19.80 -14.85 24.72
CA GLN A 414 -20.12 -14.38 26.09
C GLN A 414 -18.89 -14.04 26.93
N SER A 415 -17.72 -14.47 26.51
CA SER A 415 -16.45 -14.17 27.19
C SER A 415 -15.94 -12.76 26.94
N ILE A 416 -16.49 -12.04 25.95
CA ILE A 416 -15.99 -10.69 25.59
C ILE A 416 -16.10 -9.71 26.76
N ARG A 417 -15.05 -8.92 26.97
CA ARG A 417 -14.93 -7.90 28.02
C ARG A 417 -14.53 -6.55 27.47
N GLN A 418 -13.71 -6.54 26.41
CA GLN A 418 -13.17 -5.31 25.86
C GLN A 418 -13.05 -5.41 24.34
N ILE A 419 -13.44 -4.34 23.64
CA ILE A 419 -13.19 -4.13 22.20
C ILE A 419 -12.44 -2.81 22.05
N GLY A 420 -11.28 -2.86 21.40
CA GLY A 420 -10.41 -1.72 21.20
C GLY A 420 -11.04 -0.62 20.34
N GLY A 421 -10.58 0.61 20.53
CA GLY A 421 -11.07 1.75 19.76
C GLY A 421 -10.82 1.60 18.28
N GLY A 422 -11.80 1.99 17.45
CA GLY A 422 -11.72 1.86 16.00
C GLY A 422 -11.62 0.41 15.50
N ALA A 423 -12.00 -0.59 16.30
CA ALA A 423 -11.87 -1.99 15.92
C ALA A 423 -12.49 -2.32 14.55
N PHE A 424 -13.54 -1.62 14.16
CA PHE A 424 -14.23 -1.76 12.87
C PHE A 424 -14.02 -0.54 11.96
N SER A 425 -12.89 0.12 12.07
CA SER A 425 -12.55 1.21 11.16
C SER A 425 -12.59 0.71 9.70
N THR A 426 -13.16 1.51 8.81
CA THR A 426 -13.25 1.21 7.37
C THR A 426 -13.99 -0.12 7.02
N CYS A 427 -14.78 -0.68 7.94
CA CYS A 427 -15.67 -1.81 7.66
C CYS A 427 -16.96 -1.32 6.99
N VAL A 428 -16.87 -0.90 5.73
CA VAL A 428 -17.93 -0.14 5.04
C VAL A 428 -19.25 -0.90 4.81
N GLN A 429 -19.19 -2.23 4.77
CA GLN A 429 -20.39 -3.08 4.61
C GLN A 429 -20.96 -3.58 5.94
N LEU A 430 -20.36 -3.19 7.08
CA LEU A 430 -20.78 -3.68 8.37
C LEU A 430 -22.18 -3.15 8.74
N GLN A 431 -23.12 -4.07 8.92
CA GLN A 431 -24.51 -3.78 9.23
C GLN A 431 -24.89 -4.16 10.68
N ARG A 432 -24.18 -5.13 11.25
CA ARG A 432 -24.59 -5.71 12.53
C ARG A 432 -23.40 -6.19 13.36
N VAL A 433 -23.37 -5.77 14.63
CA VAL A 433 -22.41 -6.27 15.63
C VAL A 433 -23.21 -6.81 16.83
N GLU A 434 -23.11 -8.11 17.09
CA GLU A 434 -23.84 -8.79 18.16
C GLU A 434 -22.91 -9.04 19.36
N LEU A 435 -23.30 -8.51 20.51
CA LEU A 435 -22.65 -8.73 21.79
C LEU A 435 -23.64 -9.39 22.77
N PRO A 436 -23.48 -10.68 23.11
CA PRO A 436 -24.40 -11.39 23.99
C PRO A 436 -24.18 -11.02 25.48
N VAL A 437 -23.60 -9.87 25.75
CA VAL A 437 -23.26 -9.37 27.08
C VAL A 437 -23.85 -7.96 27.29
N MET A 438 -24.30 -7.67 28.50
CA MET A 438 -24.78 -6.33 28.87
C MET A 438 -23.62 -5.33 28.99
N ASP A 439 -22.51 -5.80 29.52
CA ASP A 439 -21.38 -4.98 29.90
C ASP A 439 -20.11 -5.43 29.19
N ALA A 440 -19.55 -4.52 28.40
CA ALA A 440 -18.23 -4.60 27.80
C ALA A 440 -17.62 -3.20 27.74
N ASP A 441 -16.30 -3.11 27.84
CA ASP A 441 -15.58 -1.87 27.58
C ASP A 441 -15.41 -1.71 26.06
N LEU A 442 -16.15 -0.79 25.48
CA LEU A 442 -16.07 -0.45 24.07
C LEU A 442 -15.17 0.77 23.91
N GLY A 443 -13.99 0.55 23.41
CA GLY A 443 -12.97 1.57 23.25
C GLY A 443 -13.41 2.69 22.32
N ILE A 444 -12.79 3.83 22.49
CA ILE A 444 -12.99 5.03 21.69
C ILE A 444 -11.65 5.48 21.10
N MET A 445 -11.69 6.11 19.93
CA MET A 445 -10.50 6.73 19.34
C MET A 445 -10.60 8.25 19.33
N LEU A 446 -9.44 8.91 19.46
CA LEU A 446 -9.31 10.35 19.39
C LEU A 446 -8.93 10.79 17.98
N GLY A 447 -9.70 11.73 17.40
CA GLY A 447 -9.25 12.54 16.27
C GLY A 447 -9.09 11.82 14.94
N MET A 448 -9.94 10.85 14.59
CA MET A 448 -9.91 10.19 13.29
C MET A 448 -10.57 10.99 12.18
N LEU A 449 -10.10 10.75 10.95
CA LEU A 449 -10.79 11.13 9.72
C LEU A 449 -12.03 10.23 9.56
N VAL A 450 -13.17 10.83 9.30
CA VAL A 450 -14.44 10.13 9.11
C VAL A 450 -14.91 10.40 7.69
N ALA A 451 -15.27 9.35 6.96
CA ALA A 451 -15.92 9.49 5.67
C ALA A 451 -17.31 10.16 5.84
N THR A 452 -17.58 11.17 5.05
CA THR A 452 -18.88 11.87 4.99
C THR A 452 -19.28 11.98 3.53
N ASP A 453 -20.55 12.33 3.28
CA ASP A 453 -21.07 12.58 1.91
C ASP A 453 -20.30 13.70 1.16
N ASN A 454 -19.43 14.43 1.84
CA ASN A 454 -18.61 15.51 1.29
C ASN A 454 -17.09 15.20 1.31
N GLY A 455 -16.71 13.94 1.49
CA GLY A 455 -15.31 13.51 1.60
C GLY A 455 -14.85 13.25 3.04
N LEU A 456 -13.54 13.12 3.25
CA LEU A 456 -12.96 12.84 4.56
C LEU A 456 -12.92 14.09 5.42
N GLU A 457 -13.65 14.10 6.52
CA GLU A 457 -13.62 15.18 7.50
C GLU A 457 -12.89 14.74 8.77
N LYS A 458 -11.99 15.59 9.27
CA LYS A 458 -11.39 15.41 10.59
C LYS A 458 -12.44 15.71 11.65
N ARG A 459 -12.93 14.69 12.34
CA ARG A 459 -13.73 14.87 13.55
C ARG A 459 -12.79 15.14 14.73
N ASP A 460 -12.87 16.36 15.26
CA ASP A 460 -12.28 16.65 16.57
C ASP A 460 -13.18 16.03 17.63
N GLY A 461 -12.63 15.07 18.38
CA GLY A 461 -13.35 14.40 19.46
C GLY A 461 -13.21 12.89 19.48
N TYR A 462 -14.05 12.25 20.27
CA TYR A 462 -14.06 10.79 20.45
C TYR A 462 -14.94 10.14 19.39
N THR A 463 -14.43 9.08 18.77
CA THR A 463 -15.21 8.21 17.85
C THR A 463 -15.44 6.85 18.47
N SER A 464 -16.49 6.15 18.02
CA SER A 464 -16.87 4.82 18.49
C SER A 464 -15.93 3.72 17.95
N ILE A 465 -16.16 2.48 18.42
CA ILE A 465 -15.60 1.26 17.82
C ILE A 465 -16.05 1.05 16.36
N MET A 466 -17.11 1.72 15.94
CA MET A 466 -17.75 1.55 14.63
C MET A 466 -17.60 2.84 13.83
N LEU A 467 -16.77 2.81 12.82
CA LEU A 467 -16.56 3.90 11.88
C LEU A 467 -16.98 3.49 10.48
N GLY A 468 -17.65 4.40 9.78
CA GLY A 468 -17.90 4.30 8.35
C GLY A 468 -19.19 3.56 7.92
N ALA A 469 -19.88 2.83 8.80
CA ALA A 469 -21.14 2.18 8.45
C ALA A 469 -22.24 2.46 9.46
N PRO A 470 -23.52 2.56 9.07
CA PRO A 470 -24.66 2.63 9.98
C PRO A 470 -24.97 1.25 10.59
N ALA A 471 -23.99 0.62 11.22
CA ALA A 471 -24.16 -0.69 11.80
C ALA A 471 -25.03 -0.63 13.06
N VAL A 472 -25.85 -1.65 13.26
CA VAL A 472 -26.68 -1.83 14.45
C VAL A 472 -25.89 -2.58 15.52
N LEU A 473 -25.83 -2.01 16.72
CA LEU A 473 -25.25 -2.67 17.88
C LEU A 473 -26.36 -3.48 18.58
N VAL A 474 -26.14 -4.79 18.69
CA VAL A 474 -27.16 -5.72 19.21
C VAL A 474 -26.67 -6.31 20.52
N ALA A 475 -27.39 -6.05 21.64
CA ALA A 475 -26.99 -6.52 22.97
C ALA A 475 -28.18 -6.56 23.93
N PRO A 476 -28.07 -7.22 25.11
CA PRO A 476 -29.04 -7.10 26.18
C PRO A 476 -29.20 -5.64 26.67
N GLU A 477 -30.41 -5.25 27.04
CA GLU A 477 -30.72 -3.91 27.53
C GLU A 477 -30.08 -3.62 28.90
N GLY A 478 -29.85 -2.35 29.19
CA GLY A 478 -29.55 -1.80 30.52
C GLY A 478 -28.07 -1.72 30.88
N GLY A 479 -27.15 -2.21 30.03
CA GLY A 479 -25.72 -2.25 30.32
C GLY A 479 -24.87 -1.15 29.66
N THR A 480 -23.55 -1.27 29.80
CA THR A 480 -22.58 -0.32 29.24
C THR A 480 -22.57 -0.30 27.72
N VAL A 481 -22.94 -1.42 27.07
CA VAL A 481 -23.04 -1.52 25.62
C VAL A 481 -24.15 -0.60 25.08
N GLN A 482 -25.35 -0.62 25.71
CA GLN A 482 -26.43 0.30 25.34
C GLN A 482 -26.04 1.76 25.59
N GLN A 483 -25.43 2.05 26.75
CA GLN A 483 -24.97 3.41 27.07
C GLN A 483 -23.93 3.92 26.04
N HIS A 484 -23.08 3.04 25.54
CA HIS A 484 -22.13 3.40 24.48
C HIS A 484 -22.86 3.74 23.17
N ALA A 485 -23.85 2.91 22.77
CA ALA A 485 -24.66 3.17 21.59
C ALA A 485 -25.39 4.53 21.69
N GLU A 486 -26.01 4.82 22.82
CA GLU A 486 -26.68 6.09 23.08
C GLU A 486 -25.72 7.29 23.05
N LYS A 487 -24.52 7.14 23.63
CA LYS A 487 -23.50 8.20 23.69
C LYS A 487 -22.99 8.59 22.30
N PHE A 488 -22.87 7.64 21.39
CA PHE A 488 -22.26 7.83 20.06
C PHE A 488 -23.30 7.81 18.92
N ASP A 489 -24.60 7.83 19.25
CA ASP A 489 -25.72 7.81 18.30
C ASP A 489 -25.69 6.60 17.34
N ILE A 490 -25.29 5.43 17.88
CA ILE A 490 -25.25 4.17 17.14
C ILE A 490 -26.62 3.50 17.24
N PRO A 491 -27.21 3.01 16.13
CA PRO A 491 -28.45 2.22 16.19
C PRO A 491 -28.31 1.04 17.15
N PHE A 492 -29.30 0.83 18.02
CA PHE A 492 -29.30 -0.23 19.04
C PHE A 492 -30.51 -1.12 18.92
N GLU A 493 -30.31 -2.44 18.99
CA GLU A 493 -31.35 -3.46 19.03
C GLU A 493 -31.18 -4.34 20.29
N ALA A 494 -32.23 -4.47 21.08
CA ALA A 494 -32.20 -5.29 22.28
C ALA A 494 -32.34 -6.79 21.98
N ILE A 495 -31.46 -7.61 22.56
CA ILE A 495 -31.63 -9.07 22.57
C ILE A 495 -32.55 -9.46 23.73
N ASP A 496 -33.60 -10.22 23.43
CA ASP A 496 -34.41 -10.85 24.47
C ASP A 496 -33.66 -12.03 25.10
N THR A 497 -33.11 -11.82 26.30
CA THR A 497 -32.34 -12.83 27.06
C THR A 497 -33.26 -13.88 27.75
N THR A 498 -34.58 -13.82 27.57
CA THR A 498 -35.51 -14.74 28.25
C THR A 498 -35.72 -16.06 27.51
N THR A 499 -35.10 -16.29 26.37
CA THR A 499 -35.31 -17.45 25.48
C THR A 499 -34.16 -18.47 25.41
N HIS A 500 -33.26 -18.51 26.40
CA HIS A 500 -32.21 -19.58 26.47
C HIS A 500 -32.14 -20.24 27.84
#